data_3213cec3f5acf73d2699ae9f47e63412
#
_entry.id   3213cec3f5acf73d2699ae9f47e63412
#
_cell.length_a   1.000
_cell.length_b   1.000
_cell.length_c   1.000
_cell.angle_alpha   90.00
_cell.angle_beta   90.00
_cell.angle_gamma   90.00
#
_symmetry.space_group_name_H-M   'P 1'
#
loop_
_entity.id
_entity.type
_entity.pdbx_description
1 polymer ?
#
loop_
_entity_poly.entity_id
_entity_poly.type
_entity_poly.pdbx_seq_one_letter_code
_entity_poly.pdbx_strand_id
1 'polypeptide(L)'
;MELIRNFSIIAHIDHGKSTLADRIIQICGGLADREMEAQVLDNNPIERERGITIKAQSVSLPYKARDGKTYQLNFIDTPGHVDFSYEVSRSLAACEGALLVVDAAQGVEAQSVANCYTAVEMGLEVVPVLNKIDLPTADVEKVKGEIEAVIGIDATDAVAISAKTGLNVVEVLEAIVARIPPPKPRDTDRLQALIIDSWFDNYLGVVSLVRVMQGEIKPGDKLLVMSTGRTHEVDDVGVFTPKRKKTAKLGAGEVGWINASIKDVHGAPVGDTLTHAGKPADKALPGFQTMQPRVFAGLFPVSSDDFPAMREALDKLRLNDAALFFEPESSEAMGFGFRCGFLGMLHMEIVQERLEREYDLNLITTAPTVVYEVLKTDGSILMLDNPAKLPTNSSLVQEIREPIIIANILTPPDYIGNVITLCEEKRGVQRSIQYLATQVQISYEMPLAEVVMDFFDRLKSVSRGYASMDYHFDRFEAGPFVRTDVLINGERVDALSLIVHRSHADRRGRDLVERMKDLIPRQQFDVAIQAAIGAQVIARSTVKALRKNVLAKCYGGDVSRKKKLLEKQKEGKKRMKQVGRVEIPQEAFLAVLKVDK
;
A
#
# COMPACT_ATOMS: atom_id res chain seq x y z
N MET A 1 -32.96 5.76 -12.72
CA MET A 1 -31.80 4.85 -12.85
C MET A 1 -31.30 4.72 -14.30
N GLU A 2 -32.17 4.74 -15.34
CA GLU A 2 -31.76 4.58 -16.75
C GLU A 2 -30.72 5.57 -17.25
N LEU A 3 -30.71 6.79 -16.72
CA LEU A 3 -29.77 7.86 -17.07
C LEU A 3 -28.55 7.95 -16.15
N ILE A 4 -28.32 6.96 -15.30
CA ILE A 4 -27.14 6.90 -14.42
C ILE A 4 -26.10 5.96 -15.05
N ARG A 5 -24.82 6.35 -14.99
CA ARG A 5 -23.68 5.51 -15.36
C ARG A 5 -22.67 5.56 -14.23
N ASN A 6 -22.43 4.42 -13.60
CA ASN A 6 -21.42 4.29 -12.56
C ASN A 6 -20.25 3.50 -13.11
N PHE A 7 -19.08 4.09 -13.11
CA PHE A 7 -17.88 3.47 -13.65
C PHE A 7 -16.64 3.84 -12.86
N SER A 8 -15.64 2.99 -12.96
CA SER A 8 -14.31 3.23 -12.41
C SER A 8 -13.30 3.42 -13.53
N ILE A 9 -12.21 4.12 -13.25
CA ILE A 9 -11.09 4.26 -14.18
C ILE A 9 -9.94 3.39 -13.65
N ILE A 10 -9.62 2.32 -14.36
CA ILE A 10 -8.51 1.42 -14.07
C ILE A 10 -7.38 1.64 -15.05
N ALA A 11 -6.16 1.78 -14.54
CA ALA A 11 -4.98 2.04 -15.35
C ALA A 11 -3.72 1.61 -14.59
N HIS A 12 -2.64 1.35 -15.32
CA HIS A 12 -1.31 1.30 -14.73
C HIS A 12 -0.84 2.71 -14.31
N ILE A 13 0.17 2.76 -13.45
CA ILE A 13 0.82 4.02 -13.05
C ILE A 13 1.34 4.72 -14.32
N ASP A 14 1.21 6.03 -14.40
CA ASP A 14 1.63 6.87 -15.53
C ASP A 14 0.90 6.64 -16.87
N HIS A 15 -0.13 5.78 -16.97
CA HIS A 15 -0.94 5.66 -18.18
C HIS A 15 -1.90 6.84 -18.40
N GLY A 16 -1.96 7.81 -17.47
CA GLY A 16 -2.70 9.05 -17.61
C GLY A 16 -4.13 9.01 -17.07
N LYS A 17 -4.38 8.16 -16.08
CA LYS A 17 -5.66 8.02 -15.36
C LYS A 17 -6.16 9.38 -14.82
N SER A 18 -5.37 10.03 -13.95
CA SER A 18 -5.75 11.31 -13.31
C SER A 18 -5.92 12.44 -14.35
N THR A 19 -5.09 12.42 -15.43
CA THR A 19 -5.25 13.39 -16.54
C THR A 19 -6.57 13.20 -17.29
N LEU A 20 -6.99 11.94 -17.50
CA LEU A 20 -8.29 11.66 -18.13
C LEU A 20 -9.44 12.07 -17.20
N ALA A 21 -9.34 11.79 -15.91
CA ALA A 21 -10.32 12.22 -14.91
C ALA A 21 -10.50 13.75 -14.90
N ASP A 22 -9.40 14.50 -14.91
CA ASP A 22 -9.42 15.97 -15.01
C ASP A 22 -10.16 16.46 -16.28
N ARG A 23 -9.91 15.80 -17.43
CA ARG A 23 -10.60 16.16 -18.68
C ARG A 23 -12.08 15.86 -18.65
N ILE A 24 -12.49 14.73 -18.06
CA ILE A 24 -13.90 14.40 -17.86
C ILE A 24 -14.58 15.46 -16.98
N ILE A 25 -13.94 15.86 -15.88
CA ILE A 25 -14.45 16.91 -14.98
C ILE A 25 -14.60 18.24 -15.72
N GLN A 26 -13.61 18.62 -16.52
CA GLN A 26 -13.61 19.86 -17.29
C GLN A 26 -14.74 19.86 -18.33
N ILE A 27 -14.86 18.80 -19.14
CA ILE A 27 -15.87 18.72 -20.21
C ILE A 27 -17.29 18.69 -19.63
N CYS A 28 -17.50 18.01 -18.50
CA CYS A 28 -18.80 17.97 -17.83
C CYS A 28 -19.10 19.23 -17.00
N GLY A 29 -18.19 20.20 -16.93
CA GLY A 29 -18.39 21.46 -16.19
C GLY A 29 -18.41 21.29 -14.68
N GLY A 30 -17.71 20.29 -14.15
CA GLY A 30 -17.60 20.04 -12.70
C GLY A 30 -16.87 21.15 -11.94
N LEU A 31 -15.92 21.82 -12.61
CA LEU A 31 -15.20 23.00 -12.12
C LEU A 31 -15.12 24.06 -13.22
N ALA A 32 -15.04 25.34 -12.82
CA ALA A 32 -14.74 26.41 -13.75
C ALA A 32 -13.28 26.33 -14.22
N ASP A 33 -13.00 26.74 -15.48
CA ASP A 33 -11.64 26.64 -16.05
C ASP A 33 -10.55 27.30 -15.18
N ARG A 34 -10.88 28.38 -14.46
CA ARG A 34 -9.99 29.07 -13.53
C ARG A 34 -9.71 28.30 -12.23
N GLU A 35 -10.51 27.30 -11.92
CA GLU A 35 -10.41 26.45 -10.72
C GLU A 35 -9.78 25.07 -11.04
N MET A 36 -9.54 24.80 -12.33
CA MET A 36 -8.89 23.57 -12.77
C MET A 36 -7.40 23.63 -12.45
N GLU A 37 -6.98 22.75 -11.55
CA GLU A 37 -5.58 22.43 -11.29
C GLU A 37 -5.27 21.05 -11.89
N ALA A 38 -4.00 20.72 -12.02
CA ALA A 38 -3.63 19.36 -12.40
C ALA A 38 -3.93 18.39 -11.23
N GLN A 39 -4.45 17.21 -11.56
CA GLN A 39 -4.78 16.17 -10.58
C GLN A 39 -5.79 16.66 -9.52
N VAL A 40 -6.92 17.20 -10.00
CA VAL A 40 -7.99 17.78 -9.16
C VAL A 40 -8.50 16.80 -8.10
N LEU A 41 -8.49 15.49 -8.40
CA LEU A 41 -8.95 14.45 -7.48
C LEU A 41 -7.87 14.01 -6.49
N ASP A 42 -6.60 14.16 -6.82
CA ASP A 42 -5.50 13.82 -5.90
C ASP A 42 -5.39 14.92 -4.83
N ASN A 43 -6.30 14.88 -3.85
CA ASN A 43 -6.41 15.92 -2.81
C ASN A 43 -5.33 15.84 -1.74
N ASN A 44 -4.67 14.68 -1.58
CA ASN A 44 -3.60 14.49 -0.63
C ASN A 44 -2.26 14.96 -1.22
N PRO A 45 -1.48 15.81 -0.53
CA PRO A 45 -0.15 16.19 -0.97
C PRO A 45 0.76 15.01 -1.30
N ILE A 46 0.63 13.89 -0.58
CA ILE A 46 1.40 12.66 -0.80
C ILE A 46 1.09 12.06 -2.18
N GLU A 47 -0.18 12.05 -2.60
CA GLU A 47 -0.61 11.58 -3.93
C GLU A 47 0.04 12.40 -5.04
N ARG A 48 0.01 13.74 -4.92
CA ARG A 48 0.59 14.66 -5.90
C ARG A 48 2.12 14.55 -5.98
N GLU A 49 2.80 14.45 -4.83
CA GLU A 49 4.26 14.34 -4.78
C GLU A 49 4.75 13.00 -5.35
N ARG A 50 4.03 11.91 -5.09
CA ARG A 50 4.38 10.57 -5.56
C ARG A 50 3.84 10.25 -6.96
N GLY A 51 2.92 11.08 -7.49
CA GLY A 51 2.27 10.87 -8.79
C GLY A 51 1.39 9.63 -8.85
N ILE A 52 0.83 9.20 -7.71
CA ILE A 52 -0.02 8.01 -7.60
C ILE A 52 -1.31 8.35 -6.87
N THR A 53 -2.42 7.75 -7.28
CA THR A 53 -3.66 7.77 -6.50
C THR A 53 -3.56 6.73 -5.39
N ILE A 54 -3.77 7.15 -4.16
CA ILE A 54 -3.75 6.30 -2.96
C ILE A 54 -5.17 5.92 -2.57
N LYS A 55 -6.07 6.90 -2.59
CA LYS A 55 -7.44 6.78 -2.13
C LYS A 55 -8.42 6.96 -3.26
N ALA A 56 -9.39 6.05 -3.34
CA ALA A 56 -10.47 6.17 -4.30
C ALA A 56 -11.33 7.42 -4.02
N GLN A 57 -11.59 8.21 -5.05
CA GLN A 57 -12.44 9.39 -4.97
C GLN A 57 -13.61 9.29 -5.94
N SER A 58 -14.81 9.65 -5.48
CA SER A 58 -16.01 9.62 -6.32
C SER A 58 -16.38 11.01 -6.79
N VAL A 59 -16.83 11.11 -8.04
CA VAL A 59 -17.34 12.35 -8.62
C VAL A 59 -18.64 12.06 -9.36
N SER A 60 -19.62 12.96 -9.21
CA SER A 60 -20.93 12.87 -9.84
C SER A 60 -21.14 14.11 -10.72
N LEU A 61 -21.24 13.91 -12.04
CA LEU A 61 -21.29 14.98 -13.03
C LEU A 61 -22.46 14.81 -14.00
N PRO A 62 -23.17 15.88 -14.36
CA PRO A 62 -24.14 15.84 -15.44
C PRO A 62 -23.40 15.88 -16.80
N TYR A 63 -23.77 15.01 -17.71
CA TYR A 63 -23.28 15.01 -19.09
C TYR A 63 -24.44 15.00 -20.09
N LYS A 64 -24.47 15.98 -21.00
CA LYS A 64 -25.43 16.03 -22.07
C LYS A 64 -24.88 15.28 -23.27
N ALA A 65 -25.38 14.07 -23.50
CA ALA A 65 -24.95 13.22 -24.60
C ALA A 65 -25.52 13.65 -25.95
N ARG A 66 -24.96 13.09 -27.03
CA ARG A 66 -25.41 13.36 -28.43
C ARG A 66 -26.85 12.93 -28.71
N ASP A 67 -27.39 11.99 -27.94
CA ASP A 67 -28.81 11.58 -28.01
C ASP A 67 -29.78 12.65 -27.46
N GLY A 68 -29.26 13.76 -26.96
CA GLY A 68 -30.00 14.88 -26.39
C GLY A 68 -30.39 14.72 -24.91
N LYS A 69 -30.16 13.57 -24.30
CA LYS A 69 -30.45 13.31 -22.88
C LYS A 69 -29.30 13.76 -22.00
N THR A 70 -29.63 14.10 -20.75
CA THR A 70 -28.62 14.39 -19.72
C THR A 70 -28.45 13.18 -18.82
N TYR A 71 -27.26 12.61 -18.84
CA TYR A 71 -26.85 11.48 -18.00
C TYR A 71 -26.16 11.99 -16.74
N GLN A 72 -26.33 11.25 -15.64
CA GLN A 72 -25.53 11.41 -14.43
C GLN A 72 -24.40 10.42 -14.48
N LEU A 73 -23.19 10.92 -14.65
CA LEU A 73 -21.97 10.14 -14.66
C LEU A 73 -21.38 10.14 -13.24
N ASN A 74 -21.36 8.98 -12.60
CA ASN A 74 -20.68 8.79 -11.33
C ASN A 74 -19.42 7.98 -11.61
N PHE A 75 -18.27 8.58 -11.48
CA PHE A 75 -17.04 7.83 -11.62
C PHE A 75 -16.25 7.80 -10.33
N ILE A 76 -15.54 6.72 -10.14
CA ILE A 76 -14.67 6.49 -8.99
C ILE A 76 -13.26 6.34 -9.53
N ASP A 77 -12.41 7.29 -9.17
CA ASP A 77 -10.98 7.22 -9.48
C ASP A 77 -10.31 6.21 -8.54
N THR A 78 -9.60 5.22 -9.10
CA THR A 78 -9.04 4.10 -8.33
C THR A 78 -7.52 4.12 -8.32
N PRO A 79 -6.88 3.64 -7.24
CA PRO A 79 -5.44 3.40 -7.25
C PRO A 79 -5.01 2.44 -8.35
N GLY A 80 -3.79 2.60 -8.86
CA GLY A 80 -3.22 1.69 -9.86
C GLY A 80 -2.27 0.64 -9.29
N HIS A 81 -1.81 0.79 -8.04
CA HIS A 81 -0.75 -0.05 -7.46
C HIS A 81 -1.32 -1.30 -6.76
N VAL A 82 -0.59 -2.42 -6.83
CA VAL A 82 -0.99 -3.72 -6.26
C VAL A 82 -1.28 -3.65 -4.75
N ASP A 83 -0.54 -2.85 -4.00
CA ASP A 83 -0.75 -2.67 -2.55
C ASP A 83 -2.12 -2.06 -2.21
N PHE A 84 -2.81 -1.47 -3.20
CA PHE A 84 -4.15 -0.88 -3.05
C PHE A 84 -5.23 -1.65 -3.81
N SER A 85 -4.99 -2.90 -4.18
CA SER A 85 -5.96 -3.74 -4.91
C SER A 85 -7.32 -3.86 -4.20
N TYR A 86 -7.33 -3.77 -2.87
CA TYR A 86 -8.57 -3.75 -2.08
C TYR A 86 -9.42 -2.49 -2.33
N GLU A 87 -8.80 -1.30 -2.51
CA GLU A 87 -9.50 -0.06 -2.87
C GLU A 87 -10.10 -0.17 -4.28
N VAL A 88 -9.35 -0.83 -5.21
CA VAL A 88 -9.86 -1.11 -6.56
C VAL A 88 -11.11 -1.98 -6.48
N SER A 89 -11.06 -3.10 -5.75
CA SER A 89 -12.19 -4.04 -5.61
C SER A 89 -13.43 -3.36 -5.02
N ARG A 90 -13.27 -2.48 -4.01
CA ARG A 90 -14.38 -1.73 -3.41
C ARG A 90 -14.99 -0.74 -4.39
N SER A 91 -14.15 -0.02 -5.13
CA SER A 91 -14.58 0.94 -6.11
C SER A 91 -15.36 0.28 -7.25
N LEU A 92 -14.85 -0.85 -7.74
CA LEU A 92 -15.51 -1.66 -8.76
C LEU A 92 -16.88 -2.19 -8.28
N ALA A 93 -17.00 -2.59 -7.02
CA ALA A 93 -18.28 -3.06 -6.44
C ALA A 93 -19.38 -1.97 -6.43
N ALA A 94 -19.00 -0.71 -6.57
CA ALA A 94 -19.93 0.41 -6.68
C ALA A 94 -20.29 0.76 -8.12
N CYS A 95 -19.78 0.05 -9.12
CA CYS A 95 -19.87 0.38 -10.53
C CYS A 95 -20.59 -0.70 -11.34
N GLU A 96 -21.08 -0.32 -12.52
CA GLU A 96 -21.58 -1.20 -13.57
C GLU A 96 -20.57 -1.36 -14.71
N GLY A 97 -19.53 -0.54 -14.77
CA GLY A 97 -18.49 -0.64 -15.78
C GLY A 97 -17.14 -0.06 -15.33
N ALA A 98 -16.13 -0.29 -16.15
CA ALA A 98 -14.79 0.25 -15.94
C ALA A 98 -14.19 0.75 -17.26
N LEU A 99 -13.45 1.87 -17.22
CA LEU A 99 -12.58 2.29 -18.30
C LEU A 99 -11.20 1.67 -18.09
N LEU A 100 -10.75 0.85 -19.02
CA LEU A 100 -9.38 0.33 -19.04
C LEU A 100 -8.50 1.28 -19.84
N VAL A 101 -7.72 2.11 -19.16
CA VAL A 101 -6.84 3.09 -19.81
C VAL A 101 -5.45 2.49 -19.98
N VAL A 102 -5.03 2.37 -21.25
CA VAL A 102 -3.72 1.84 -21.63
C VAL A 102 -2.94 2.90 -22.39
N ASP A 103 -1.65 3.07 -22.08
CA ASP A 103 -0.74 3.94 -22.82
C ASP A 103 -0.43 3.34 -24.19
N ALA A 104 -0.75 4.06 -25.27
CA ALA A 104 -0.53 3.60 -26.64
C ALA A 104 0.95 3.47 -27.04
N ALA A 105 1.88 4.01 -26.23
CA ALA A 105 3.32 3.90 -26.46
C ALA A 105 3.97 2.79 -25.62
N GLN A 106 3.45 2.51 -24.40
CA GLN A 106 4.00 1.49 -23.49
C GLN A 106 3.32 0.14 -23.67
N GLY A 107 1.99 0.13 -23.97
CA GLY A 107 1.20 -1.08 -24.10
C GLY A 107 0.61 -1.59 -22.78
N VAL A 108 0.28 -2.88 -22.75
CA VAL A 108 -0.39 -3.52 -21.60
C VAL A 108 0.62 -3.85 -20.50
N GLU A 109 0.27 -3.53 -19.26
CA GLU A 109 1.06 -3.75 -18.06
C GLU A 109 0.35 -4.70 -17.08
N ALA A 110 1.10 -5.42 -16.22
CA ALA A 110 0.58 -6.48 -15.35
C ALA A 110 -0.56 -6.00 -14.43
N GLN A 111 -0.47 -4.79 -13.89
CA GLN A 111 -1.51 -4.23 -13.02
C GLN A 111 -2.81 -3.93 -13.79
N SER A 112 -2.71 -3.49 -15.05
CA SER A 112 -3.89 -3.31 -15.92
C SER A 112 -4.60 -4.64 -16.15
N VAL A 113 -3.83 -5.72 -16.36
CA VAL A 113 -4.36 -7.08 -16.51
C VAL A 113 -5.09 -7.55 -15.26
N ALA A 114 -4.44 -7.46 -14.10
CA ALA A 114 -5.01 -7.89 -12.82
C ALA A 114 -6.28 -7.13 -12.46
N ASN A 115 -6.28 -5.80 -12.60
CA ASN A 115 -7.44 -4.97 -12.31
C ASN A 115 -8.59 -5.22 -13.32
N CYS A 116 -8.26 -5.49 -14.58
CA CYS A 116 -9.26 -5.83 -15.59
C CYS A 116 -9.91 -7.18 -15.29
N TYR A 117 -9.16 -8.21 -14.92
CA TYR A 117 -9.72 -9.50 -14.51
C TYR A 117 -10.65 -9.35 -13.31
N THR A 118 -10.27 -8.55 -12.30
CA THR A 118 -11.15 -8.25 -11.16
C THR A 118 -12.47 -7.62 -11.62
N ALA A 119 -12.44 -6.68 -12.57
CA ALA A 119 -13.65 -6.06 -13.12
C ALA A 119 -14.51 -7.07 -13.87
N VAL A 120 -13.90 -7.92 -14.70
CA VAL A 120 -14.60 -8.98 -15.49
C VAL A 120 -15.22 -10.03 -14.56
N GLU A 121 -14.50 -10.51 -13.53
CA GLU A 121 -15.01 -11.45 -12.53
C GLU A 121 -16.22 -10.89 -11.76
N MET A 122 -16.25 -9.59 -11.53
CA MET A 122 -17.40 -8.90 -10.93
C MET A 122 -18.56 -8.67 -11.91
N GLY A 123 -18.40 -9.04 -13.19
CA GLY A 123 -19.42 -8.90 -14.24
C GLY A 123 -19.60 -7.47 -14.74
N LEU A 124 -18.57 -6.63 -14.64
CA LEU A 124 -18.60 -5.26 -15.13
C LEU A 124 -18.32 -5.19 -16.63
N GLU A 125 -18.93 -4.22 -17.30
CA GLU A 125 -18.58 -3.88 -18.68
C GLU A 125 -17.26 -3.12 -18.72
N VAL A 126 -16.28 -3.61 -19.49
CA VAL A 126 -14.98 -2.97 -19.63
C VAL A 126 -14.87 -2.26 -20.96
N VAL A 127 -14.57 -0.96 -20.93
CA VAL A 127 -14.40 -0.13 -22.11
C VAL A 127 -12.90 0.21 -22.27
N PRO A 128 -12.20 -0.36 -23.28
CA PRO A 128 -10.80 -0.05 -23.53
C PRO A 128 -10.62 1.38 -24.06
N VAL A 129 -9.64 2.09 -23.52
CA VAL A 129 -9.26 3.46 -23.90
C VAL A 129 -7.75 3.51 -24.10
N LEU A 130 -7.30 3.86 -25.30
CA LEU A 130 -5.89 3.97 -25.66
C LEU A 130 -5.46 5.44 -25.54
N ASN A 131 -4.66 5.75 -24.54
CA ASN A 131 -4.23 7.10 -24.22
C ASN A 131 -2.84 7.42 -24.79
N LYS A 132 -2.52 8.72 -24.82
CA LYS A 132 -1.25 9.28 -25.27
C LYS A 132 -0.95 9.06 -26.76
N ILE A 133 -1.99 9.06 -27.60
CA ILE A 133 -1.81 8.96 -29.07
C ILE A 133 -1.10 10.17 -29.68
N ASP A 134 -0.87 11.22 -28.92
CA ASP A 134 -0.06 12.39 -29.29
C ASP A 134 1.45 12.11 -29.28
N LEU A 135 1.89 11.00 -28.70
CA LEU A 135 3.30 10.61 -28.66
C LEU A 135 3.74 10.00 -30.00
N PRO A 136 4.94 10.32 -30.49
CA PRO A 136 5.45 9.77 -31.76
C PRO A 136 5.65 8.24 -31.73
N THR A 137 5.77 7.65 -30.53
CA THR A 137 5.97 6.21 -30.30
C THR A 137 4.66 5.46 -30.11
N ALA A 138 3.51 6.14 -30.16
CA ALA A 138 2.20 5.52 -29.97
C ALA A 138 1.85 4.61 -31.16
N ASP A 139 1.45 3.39 -30.88
CA ASP A 139 1.00 2.40 -31.86
C ASP A 139 -0.34 1.78 -31.41
N VAL A 140 -1.43 2.39 -31.89
CA VAL A 140 -2.80 2.02 -31.50
C VAL A 140 -3.15 0.59 -31.88
N GLU A 141 -2.81 0.15 -33.11
CA GLU A 141 -3.18 -1.19 -33.59
C GLU A 141 -2.39 -2.29 -32.88
N LYS A 142 -1.12 -2.04 -32.59
CA LYS A 142 -0.29 -2.94 -31.78
C LYS A 142 -0.90 -3.13 -30.39
N VAL A 143 -1.27 -2.03 -29.70
CA VAL A 143 -1.80 -2.10 -28.33
C VAL A 143 -3.21 -2.70 -28.29
N LYS A 144 -4.06 -2.51 -29.31
CA LYS A 144 -5.32 -3.27 -29.44
C LYS A 144 -5.06 -4.78 -29.47
N GLY A 145 -4.12 -5.23 -30.31
CA GLY A 145 -3.73 -6.64 -30.36
C GLY A 145 -3.15 -7.17 -29.05
N GLU A 146 -2.41 -6.35 -28.30
CA GLU A 146 -1.94 -6.70 -26.96
C GLU A 146 -3.09 -6.87 -25.95
N ILE A 147 -4.08 -5.98 -25.95
CA ILE A 147 -5.27 -6.09 -25.08
C ILE A 147 -6.01 -7.39 -25.38
N GLU A 148 -6.23 -7.72 -26.64
CA GLU A 148 -6.91 -8.96 -27.04
C GLU A 148 -6.09 -10.22 -26.68
N ALA A 149 -4.77 -10.19 -26.92
CA ALA A 149 -3.91 -11.36 -26.69
C ALA A 149 -3.61 -11.60 -25.20
N VAL A 150 -3.43 -10.52 -24.41
CA VAL A 150 -2.97 -10.60 -23.00
C VAL A 150 -4.15 -10.61 -22.05
N ILE A 151 -5.17 -9.78 -22.29
CA ILE A 151 -6.32 -9.64 -21.38
C ILE A 151 -7.50 -10.49 -21.85
N GLY A 152 -7.65 -10.69 -23.16
CA GLY A 152 -8.71 -11.51 -23.75
C GLY A 152 -10.04 -10.77 -23.90
N ILE A 153 -10.05 -9.43 -23.91
CA ILE A 153 -11.23 -8.60 -24.17
C ILE A 153 -11.16 -8.01 -25.58
N ASP A 154 -12.32 -7.80 -26.21
CA ASP A 154 -12.39 -7.17 -27.54
C ASP A 154 -11.96 -5.69 -27.46
N ALA A 155 -10.93 -5.33 -28.22
CA ALA A 155 -10.40 -3.99 -28.31
C ALA A 155 -10.65 -3.33 -29.69
N THR A 156 -11.44 -3.96 -30.58
CA THR A 156 -11.73 -3.44 -31.92
C THR A 156 -12.26 -2.02 -31.85
N ASP A 157 -13.23 -1.76 -30.95
CA ASP A 157 -13.87 -0.47 -30.72
C ASP A 157 -13.23 0.34 -29.60
N ALA A 158 -11.93 0.12 -29.29
CA ALA A 158 -11.20 0.88 -28.29
C ALA A 158 -11.09 2.36 -28.71
N VAL A 159 -11.35 3.26 -27.76
CA VAL A 159 -11.32 4.71 -28.02
C VAL A 159 -9.89 5.22 -27.91
N ALA A 160 -9.33 5.70 -29.00
CA ALA A 160 -7.97 6.26 -29.03
C ALA A 160 -7.99 7.77 -28.73
N ILE A 161 -7.30 8.19 -27.66
CA ILE A 161 -7.35 9.56 -27.11
C ILE A 161 -5.97 10.13 -26.77
N SER A 162 -5.94 11.44 -26.60
CA SER A 162 -4.92 12.12 -25.81
C SER A 162 -5.58 12.89 -24.68
N ALA A 163 -5.50 12.39 -23.46
CA ALA A 163 -6.02 13.09 -22.30
C ALA A 163 -5.29 14.43 -22.09
N LYS A 164 -3.99 14.50 -22.43
CA LYS A 164 -3.18 15.71 -22.33
C LYS A 164 -3.71 16.84 -23.22
N THR A 165 -4.02 16.55 -24.47
CA THR A 165 -4.51 17.54 -25.44
C THR A 165 -6.03 17.69 -25.45
N GLY A 166 -6.77 16.74 -24.87
CA GLY A 166 -8.23 16.66 -24.90
C GLY A 166 -8.78 15.99 -26.17
N LEU A 167 -7.91 15.49 -27.06
CA LEU A 167 -8.32 14.84 -28.30
C LEU A 167 -9.16 13.59 -28.02
N ASN A 168 -10.33 13.50 -28.66
CA ASN A 168 -11.27 12.38 -28.58
C ASN A 168 -11.81 12.03 -27.19
N VAL A 169 -11.64 12.88 -26.16
CA VAL A 169 -12.16 12.58 -24.82
C VAL A 169 -13.69 12.56 -24.79
N VAL A 170 -14.35 13.36 -25.65
CA VAL A 170 -15.81 13.32 -25.81
C VAL A 170 -16.29 11.95 -26.30
N GLU A 171 -15.51 11.27 -27.14
CA GLU A 171 -15.85 9.92 -27.63
C GLU A 171 -15.81 8.89 -26.49
N VAL A 172 -14.95 9.08 -25.48
CA VAL A 172 -14.97 8.26 -24.26
C VAL A 172 -16.28 8.45 -23.49
N LEU A 173 -16.76 9.70 -23.35
CA LEU A 173 -18.04 9.99 -22.68
C LEU A 173 -19.23 9.37 -23.44
N GLU A 174 -19.23 9.43 -24.76
CA GLU A 174 -20.27 8.75 -25.57
C GLU A 174 -20.18 7.22 -25.47
N ALA A 175 -18.96 6.66 -25.43
CA ALA A 175 -18.77 5.22 -25.22
C ALA A 175 -19.27 4.77 -23.83
N ILE A 176 -19.04 5.56 -22.77
CA ILE A 176 -19.59 5.31 -21.43
C ILE A 176 -21.12 5.25 -21.49
N VAL A 177 -21.76 6.24 -22.11
CA VAL A 177 -23.23 6.30 -22.23
C VAL A 177 -23.78 5.10 -23.00
N ALA A 178 -23.10 4.72 -24.11
CA ALA A 178 -23.57 3.66 -24.99
C ALA A 178 -23.32 2.24 -24.46
N ARG A 179 -22.16 2.00 -23.84
CA ARG A 179 -21.71 0.64 -23.50
C ARG A 179 -21.93 0.28 -22.04
N ILE A 180 -21.70 1.20 -21.09
CA ILE A 180 -21.90 0.89 -19.68
C ILE A 180 -23.39 0.83 -19.36
N PRO A 181 -23.90 -0.30 -18.82
CA PRO A 181 -25.31 -0.43 -18.51
C PRO A 181 -25.73 0.48 -17.35
N PRO A 182 -27.02 0.87 -17.28
CA PRO A 182 -27.54 1.55 -16.10
C PRO A 182 -27.60 0.60 -14.89
N PRO A 183 -27.66 1.15 -13.66
CA PRO A 183 -27.90 0.36 -12.46
C PRO A 183 -29.15 -0.48 -12.57
N LYS A 184 -29.07 -1.76 -12.15
CA LYS A 184 -30.21 -2.67 -12.16
C LYS A 184 -31.02 -2.49 -10.87
N PRO A 185 -32.37 -2.35 -10.96
CA PRO A 185 -33.21 -2.33 -9.76
C PRO A 185 -33.16 -3.69 -9.05
N ARG A 186 -33.23 -3.67 -7.72
CA ARG A 186 -33.36 -4.90 -6.92
C ARG A 186 -34.84 -5.20 -6.64
N ASP A 187 -35.15 -6.49 -6.49
CA ASP A 187 -36.50 -6.93 -6.16
C ASP A 187 -36.74 -6.79 -4.64
N THR A 188 -36.75 -5.56 -4.15
CA THR A 188 -37.07 -5.22 -2.78
C THR A 188 -37.56 -3.76 -2.70
N ASP A 189 -38.51 -3.50 -1.81
CA ASP A 189 -38.99 -2.13 -1.50
C ASP A 189 -38.26 -1.52 -0.30
N ARG A 190 -37.25 -2.20 0.23
CA ARG A 190 -36.47 -1.79 1.39
C ARG A 190 -35.19 -1.08 0.97
N LEU A 191 -34.78 -0.11 1.76
CA LEU A 191 -33.49 0.53 1.56
C LEU A 191 -32.35 -0.47 1.74
N GLN A 192 -31.47 -0.53 0.77
CA GLN A 192 -30.18 -1.17 0.84
C GLN A 192 -29.11 -0.22 0.27
N ALA A 193 -28.19 0.24 1.09
CA ALA A 193 -27.04 1.01 0.65
C ALA A 193 -25.77 0.38 1.20
N LEU A 194 -24.74 0.30 0.34
CA LEU A 194 -23.42 -0.25 0.67
C LEU A 194 -22.50 0.90 1.08
N ILE A 195 -21.83 0.76 2.22
CA ILE A 195 -20.75 1.66 2.62
C ILE A 195 -19.50 1.28 1.84
N ILE A 196 -19.07 2.16 0.92
CA ILE A 196 -17.88 1.93 0.08
C ILE A 196 -16.64 2.38 0.81
N ASP A 197 -16.72 3.54 1.48
CA ASP A 197 -15.63 4.17 2.20
C ASP A 197 -16.14 5.00 3.38
N SER A 198 -15.26 5.28 4.36
CA SER A 198 -15.58 6.14 5.49
C SER A 198 -14.32 6.90 5.93
N TRP A 199 -14.49 8.13 6.38
CA TRP A 199 -13.40 8.94 6.94
C TRP A 199 -13.88 9.79 8.09
N PHE A 200 -12.96 10.21 8.93
CA PHE A 200 -13.25 11.10 10.04
C PHE A 200 -13.06 12.56 9.62
N ASP A 201 -14.12 13.35 9.81
CA ASP A 201 -14.09 14.80 9.63
C ASP A 201 -14.19 15.45 11.01
N ASN A 202 -13.27 16.37 11.33
CA ASN A 202 -13.18 16.97 12.66
C ASN A 202 -14.46 17.75 13.08
N TYR A 203 -15.29 18.17 12.11
CA TYR A 203 -16.51 18.93 12.35
C TYR A 203 -17.77 18.07 12.27
N LEU A 204 -17.79 17.10 11.35
CA LEU A 204 -18.96 16.29 11.03
C LEU A 204 -18.94 14.91 11.71
N GLY A 205 -17.81 14.48 12.27
CA GLY A 205 -17.59 13.13 12.73
C GLY A 205 -17.33 12.16 11.56
N VAL A 206 -17.88 10.95 11.63
CA VAL A 206 -17.72 9.98 10.54
C VAL A 206 -18.63 10.35 9.37
N VAL A 207 -18.02 10.51 8.20
CA VAL A 207 -18.70 10.68 6.91
C VAL A 207 -18.49 9.41 6.11
N SER A 208 -19.56 8.83 5.56
CA SER A 208 -19.49 7.60 4.76
C SER A 208 -19.85 7.88 3.31
N LEU A 209 -19.05 7.32 2.38
CA LEU A 209 -19.40 7.23 0.98
C LEU A 209 -20.23 5.98 0.77
N VAL A 210 -21.41 6.14 0.19
CA VAL A 210 -22.36 5.06 0.04
C VAL A 210 -22.81 4.92 -1.41
N ARG A 211 -23.06 3.67 -1.82
CA ARG A 211 -23.80 3.34 -3.03
C ARG A 211 -25.21 2.90 -2.63
N VAL A 212 -26.23 3.66 -3.04
CA VAL A 212 -27.63 3.27 -2.84
C VAL A 212 -27.99 2.21 -3.89
N MET A 213 -28.15 0.97 -3.46
CA MET A 213 -28.54 -0.13 -4.35
C MET A 213 -30.02 -0.15 -4.60
N GLN A 214 -30.84 0.19 -3.58
CA GLN A 214 -32.31 0.26 -3.65
C GLN A 214 -32.85 1.21 -2.59
N GLY A 215 -33.95 1.88 -2.88
CA GLY A 215 -34.59 2.85 -1.98
C GLY A 215 -34.00 4.26 -2.11
N GLU A 216 -34.15 5.06 -1.07
CA GLU A 216 -33.61 6.42 -0.98
C GLU A 216 -33.15 6.73 0.44
N ILE A 217 -32.20 7.66 0.58
CA ILE A 217 -31.73 8.21 1.84
C ILE A 217 -31.89 9.72 1.80
N LYS A 218 -32.45 10.31 2.85
CA LYS A 218 -32.64 11.76 3.01
C LYS A 218 -32.33 12.20 4.43
N PRO A 219 -32.05 13.50 4.65
CA PRO A 219 -31.90 14.05 5.99
C PRO A 219 -33.12 13.75 6.87
N GLY A 220 -32.88 13.39 8.13
CA GLY A 220 -33.90 12.97 9.12
C GLY A 220 -34.24 11.48 9.11
N ASP A 221 -33.74 10.71 8.13
CA ASP A 221 -33.92 9.25 8.12
C ASP A 221 -33.12 8.59 9.25
N LYS A 222 -33.71 7.57 9.90
CA LYS A 222 -33.04 6.74 10.88
C LYS A 222 -32.51 5.48 10.19
N LEU A 223 -31.19 5.42 10.05
CA LEU A 223 -30.51 4.31 9.40
C LEU A 223 -29.98 3.32 10.43
N LEU A 224 -30.20 2.04 10.16
CA LEU A 224 -29.62 0.91 10.88
C LEU A 224 -28.38 0.43 10.13
N VAL A 225 -27.26 0.36 10.82
CA VAL A 225 -26.02 -0.31 10.36
C VAL A 225 -26.16 -1.79 10.68
N MET A 226 -26.24 -2.65 9.68
CA MET A 226 -26.73 -4.03 9.86
C MET A 226 -25.77 -4.91 10.69
N SER A 227 -24.46 -4.73 10.56
CA SER A 227 -23.49 -5.53 11.32
C SER A 227 -23.41 -5.15 12.79
N THR A 228 -23.50 -3.85 13.09
CA THR A 228 -23.38 -3.34 14.46
C THR A 228 -24.69 -3.30 15.21
N GLY A 229 -25.83 -3.35 14.51
CA GLY A 229 -27.17 -3.19 15.06
C GLY A 229 -27.45 -1.76 15.58
N ARG A 230 -26.58 -0.80 15.32
CA ARG A 230 -26.72 0.59 15.77
C ARG A 230 -27.56 1.41 14.81
N THR A 231 -28.32 2.32 15.35
CA THR A 231 -29.17 3.25 14.58
C THR A 231 -28.62 4.66 14.69
N HIS A 232 -28.52 5.34 13.54
CA HIS A 232 -28.06 6.72 13.45
C HIS A 232 -29.06 7.55 12.64
N GLU A 233 -29.21 8.81 12.99
CA GLU A 233 -30.05 9.76 12.25
C GLU A 233 -29.19 10.50 11.23
N VAL A 234 -29.69 10.63 10.01
CA VAL A 234 -28.98 11.29 8.90
C VAL A 234 -29.13 12.81 9.05
N ASP A 235 -28.03 13.53 9.19
CA ASP A 235 -28.03 14.99 9.22
C ASP A 235 -28.05 15.56 7.80
N ASP A 236 -27.14 15.09 6.97
CA ASP A 236 -26.95 15.59 5.61
C ASP A 236 -26.60 14.45 4.64
N VAL A 237 -27.00 14.64 3.38
CA VAL A 237 -26.61 13.80 2.25
C VAL A 237 -26.12 14.65 1.08
N GLY A 238 -25.29 14.10 0.21
CA GLY A 238 -24.84 14.82 -0.95
C GLY A 238 -23.93 14.03 -1.88
N VAL A 239 -23.42 14.71 -2.89
CA VAL A 239 -22.49 14.17 -3.89
C VAL A 239 -21.22 15.01 -3.94
N PHE A 240 -20.17 14.49 -4.58
CA PHE A 240 -18.98 15.26 -4.90
C PHE A 240 -19.03 15.70 -6.37
N THR A 241 -18.74 16.99 -6.65
CA THR A 241 -18.77 17.60 -7.99
C THR A 241 -17.56 18.48 -8.34
N PRO A 242 -16.31 18.16 -8.18
CA PRO A 242 -15.54 17.41 -7.17
C PRO A 242 -15.69 17.93 -5.74
N LYS A 243 -16.14 19.18 -5.55
CA LYS A 243 -16.42 19.74 -4.22
C LYS A 243 -17.68 19.11 -3.64
N ARG A 244 -17.76 19.01 -2.31
CA ARG A 244 -18.98 18.53 -1.62
C ARG A 244 -20.17 19.41 -1.97
N LYS A 245 -21.24 18.77 -2.45
CA LYS A 245 -22.52 19.42 -2.73
C LYS A 245 -23.63 18.67 -2.01
N LYS A 246 -24.35 19.36 -1.12
CA LYS A 246 -25.54 18.81 -0.46
C LYS A 246 -26.66 18.60 -1.47
N THR A 247 -27.41 17.52 -1.30
CA THR A 247 -28.60 17.19 -2.10
C THR A 247 -29.79 16.93 -1.18
N ALA A 248 -30.99 16.98 -1.72
CA ALA A 248 -32.19 16.71 -0.95
C ALA A 248 -32.31 15.23 -0.55
N LYS A 249 -31.75 14.34 -1.37
CA LYS A 249 -31.75 12.89 -1.16
C LYS A 249 -30.69 12.22 -2.02
N LEU A 250 -30.38 10.97 -1.70
CA LEU A 250 -29.68 10.02 -2.56
C LEU A 250 -30.64 8.89 -2.92
N GLY A 251 -30.89 8.69 -4.20
CA GLY A 251 -31.80 7.68 -4.74
C GLY A 251 -31.11 6.41 -5.17
N ALA A 252 -31.91 5.40 -5.54
CA ALA A 252 -31.40 4.13 -6.04
C ALA A 252 -30.50 4.32 -7.28
N GLY A 253 -29.34 3.68 -7.28
CA GLY A 253 -28.31 3.79 -8.32
C GLY A 253 -27.30 4.92 -8.09
N GLU A 254 -27.52 5.84 -7.16
CA GLU A 254 -26.62 6.96 -6.91
C GLU A 254 -25.49 6.60 -5.95
N VAL A 255 -24.35 7.25 -6.15
CA VAL A 255 -23.18 7.24 -5.24
C VAL A 255 -23.08 8.62 -4.61
N GLY A 256 -22.97 8.65 -3.29
CA GLY A 256 -22.89 9.92 -2.58
C GLY A 256 -22.39 9.75 -1.14
N TRP A 257 -22.22 10.86 -0.46
CA TRP A 257 -21.80 10.88 0.93
C TRP A 257 -23.00 11.10 1.87
N ILE A 258 -22.92 10.51 3.04
CA ILE A 258 -23.84 10.72 4.14
C ILE A 258 -23.08 11.15 5.39
N ASN A 259 -23.69 12.05 6.15
CA ASN A 259 -23.32 12.37 7.51
C ASN A 259 -24.47 12.00 8.43
N ALA A 260 -24.21 11.19 9.44
CA ALA A 260 -25.21 10.70 10.40
C ALA A 260 -24.74 10.87 11.85
N SER A 261 -23.96 11.91 12.15
CA SER A 261 -23.44 12.25 13.49
C SER A 261 -22.79 11.07 14.22
N ILE A 262 -22.17 10.15 13.48
CA ILE A 262 -21.46 9.00 14.03
C ILE A 262 -20.15 9.48 14.64
N LYS A 263 -20.05 9.44 15.97
CA LYS A 263 -18.84 9.86 16.70
C LYS A 263 -17.86 8.71 16.93
N ASP A 264 -18.38 7.49 16.94
CA ASP A 264 -17.58 6.28 17.13
C ASP A 264 -16.97 5.85 15.78
N VAL A 265 -15.66 5.82 15.69
CA VAL A 265 -14.90 5.37 14.50
C VAL A 265 -15.29 3.95 14.04
N HIS A 266 -15.84 3.13 14.93
CA HIS A 266 -16.32 1.78 14.60
C HIS A 266 -17.82 1.72 14.28
N GLY A 267 -18.48 2.86 14.23
CA GLY A 267 -19.94 2.95 14.07
C GLY A 267 -20.46 2.65 12.66
N ALA A 268 -19.63 2.80 11.64
CA ALA A 268 -19.98 2.60 10.23
C ALA A 268 -18.85 1.89 9.47
N PRO A 269 -18.69 0.57 9.65
CA PRO A 269 -17.63 -0.19 9.00
C PRO A 269 -17.80 -0.17 7.47
N VAL A 270 -16.70 -0.06 6.76
CA VAL A 270 -16.68 -0.17 5.29
C VAL A 270 -17.10 -1.58 4.87
N GLY A 271 -17.95 -1.68 3.84
CA GLY A 271 -18.54 -2.94 3.37
C GLY A 271 -19.86 -3.31 4.06
N ASP A 272 -20.29 -2.53 5.05
CA ASP A 272 -21.56 -2.78 5.74
C ASP A 272 -22.77 -2.26 4.96
N THR A 273 -23.93 -2.77 5.33
CA THR A 273 -25.21 -2.40 4.74
C THR A 273 -25.95 -1.43 5.63
N LEU A 274 -26.38 -0.32 5.04
CA LEU A 274 -27.33 0.62 5.65
C LEU A 274 -28.74 0.32 5.18
N THR A 275 -29.69 0.35 6.12
CA THR A 275 -31.11 0.19 5.87
C THR A 275 -31.92 1.10 6.78
N HIS A 276 -33.21 1.34 6.48
CA HIS A 276 -34.07 2.09 7.39
C HIS A 276 -34.37 1.32 8.67
N ALA A 277 -34.17 1.93 9.84
CA ALA A 277 -34.42 1.29 11.13
C ALA A 277 -35.89 0.86 11.33
N GLY A 278 -36.84 1.62 10.77
CA GLY A 278 -38.27 1.28 10.85
C GLY A 278 -38.72 0.17 9.90
N LYS A 279 -37.96 -0.10 8.83
CA LYS A 279 -38.26 -1.15 7.83
C LYS A 279 -36.95 -1.74 7.33
N PRO A 280 -36.23 -2.51 8.16
CA PRO A 280 -34.92 -3.01 7.80
C PRO A 280 -34.99 -4.05 6.67
N ALA A 281 -33.92 -4.12 5.86
CA ALA A 281 -33.75 -5.16 4.85
C ALA A 281 -33.58 -6.53 5.52
N ASP A 282 -34.07 -7.57 4.84
CA ASP A 282 -34.03 -8.94 5.36
C ASP A 282 -32.61 -9.53 5.35
N LYS A 283 -31.77 -9.09 4.41
CA LYS A 283 -30.38 -9.55 4.25
C LYS A 283 -29.46 -8.39 3.98
N ALA A 284 -28.28 -8.44 4.58
CA ALA A 284 -27.19 -7.53 4.24
C ALA A 284 -26.72 -7.77 2.78
N LEU A 285 -26.17 -6.72 2.18
CA LEU A 285 -25.45 -6.83 0.92
C LEU A 285 -24.18 -7.67 1.12
N PRO A 286 -23.67 -8.33 0.08
CA PRO A 286 -22.33 -8.89 0.13
C PRO A 286 -21.35 -7.78 0.52
N GLY A 287 -20.69 -7.96 1.66
CA GLY A 287 -19.63 -7.05 2.09
C GLY A 287 -18.33 -7.29 1.34
N PHE A 288 -17.29 -6.58 1.77
CA PHE A 288 -15.95 -6.80 1.24
C PHE A 288 -15.22 -7.90 2.01
N GLN A 289 -14.33 -8.61 1.31
CA GLN A 289 -13.44 -9.56 1.98
C GLN A 289 -12.48 -8.83 2.91
N THR A 290 -12.29 -9.35 4.10
CA THR A 290 -11.28 -8.83 5.02
C THR A 290 -9.90 -9.16 4.49
N MET A 291 -9.13 -8.13 4.17
CA MET A 291 -7.76 -8.30 3.72
C MET A 291 -6.86 -8.68 4.89
N GLN A 292 -6.01 -9.67 4.68
CA GLN A 292 -5.02 -10.08 5.67
C GLN A 292 -3.71 -9.34 5.39
N PRO A 293 -3.14 -8.62 6.37
CA PRO A 293 -1.84 -8.00 6.21
C PRO A 293 -0.76 -9.04 5.89
N ARG A 294 0.18 -8.67 5.04
CA ARG A 294 1.29 -9.52 4.62
C ARG A 294 2.65 -9.04 5.13
N VAL A 295 2.74 -7.74 5.38
CA VAL A 295 3.95 -7.05 5.83
C VAL A 295 3.67 -6.42 7.18
N PHE A 296 4.57 -6.60 8.13
CA PHE A 296 4.44 -6.05 9.47
C PHE A 296 5.66 -5.22 9.84
N ALA A 297 5.44 -4.07 10.47
CA ALA A 297 6.49 -3.25 11.07
C ALA A 297 6.03 -2.70 12.41
N GLY A 298 6.98 -2.50 13.33
CA GLY A 298 6.75 -1.75 14.55
C GLY A 298 6.85 -0.25 14.26
N LEU A 299 5.86 0.52 14.67
CA LEU A 299 5.88 1.96 14.66
C LEU A 299 5.94 2.47 16.10
N PHE A 300 6.95 3.27 16.41
CA PHE A 300 7.19 3.79 17.76
C PHE A 300 7.29 5.31 17.72
N PRO A 301 6.60 6.04 18.61
CA PRO A 301 6.78 7.48 18.70
C PRO A 301 8.16 7.79 19.29
N VAL A 302 8.81 8.86 18.79
CA VAL A 302 10.11 9.31 19.32
C VAL A 302 9.96 9.76 20.78
N SER A 303 8.85 10.42 21.13
CA SER A 303 8.49 10.75 22.50
C SER A 303 7.44 9.78 23.04
N SER A 304 7.67 9.20 24.22
CA SER A 304 6.68 8.35 24.88
C SER A 304 5.36 9.05 25.19
N ASP A 305 5.37 10.37 25.30
CA ASP A 305 4.19 11.19 25.56
C ASP A 305 3.23 11.22 24.36
N ASP A 306 3.72 10.93 23.15
CA ASP A 306 2.93 10.89 21.93
C ASP A 306 2.18 9.56 21.72
N PHE A 307 2.40 8.55 22.56
CA PHE A 307 1.74 7.24 22.42
C PHE A 307 0.20 7.30 22.41
N PRO A 308 -0.49 8.08 23.29
CA PRO A 308 -1.95 8.23 23.22
C PRO A 308 -2.42 8.90 21.91
N ALA A 309 -1.72 9.96 21.47
CA ALA A 309 -2.02 10.66 20.23
C ALA A 309 -1.84 9.75 19.01
N MET A 310 -0.80 8.91 19.02
CA MET A 310 -0.55 7.93 17.98
C MET A 310 -1.66 6.87 17.90
N ARG A 311 -2.18 6.41 19.04
CA ARG A 311 -3.33 5.48 19.07
C ARG A 311 -4.55 6.10 18.41
N GLU A 312 -4.88 7.35 18.76
CA GLU A 312 -6.02 8.07 18.18
C GLU A 312 -5.86 8.27 16.67
N ALA A 313 -4.64 8.61 16.22
CA ALA A 313 -4.31 8.76 14.81
C ALA A 313 -4.50 7.44 14.04
N LEU A 314 -4.00 6.32 14.58
CA LEU A 314 -4.16 4.99 13.98
C LEU A 314 -5.63 4.55 13.92
N ASP A 315 -6.43 4.82 14.96
CA ASP A 315 -7.86 4.53 14.95
C ASP A 315 -8.60 5.33 13.85
N LYS A 316 -8.26 6.61 13.68
CA LYS A 316 -8.82 7.46 12.61
C LYS A 316 -8.37 6.99 11.22
N LEU A 317 -7.10 6.62 11.06
CA LEU A 317 -6.59 6.09 9.82
C LEU A 317 -7.26 4.77 9.43
N ARG A 318 -7.46 3.85 10.38
CA ARG A 318 -8.10 2.55 10.13
C ARG A 318 -9.53 2.68 9.64
N LEU A 319 -10.26 3.73 10.05
CA LEU A 319 -11.59 4.01 9.50
C LEU A 319 -11.54 4.25 7.99
N ASN A 320 -10.53 4.99 7.55
CA ASN A 320 -10.31 5.35 6.15
C ASN A 320 -9.57 4.24 5.38
N ASP A 321 -8.76 3.45 6.07
CA ASP A 321 -7.94 2.38 5.52
C ASP A 321 -8.19 1.07 6.27
N ALA A 322 -9.20 0.33 5.83
CA ALA A 322 -9.61 -0.91 6.50
C ALA A 322 -8.62 -2.07 6.30
N ALA A 323 -7.57 -1.90 5.50
CA ALA A 323 -6.48 -2.86 5.38
C ALA A 323 -5.40 -2.65 6.45
N LEU A 324 -5.39 -1.48 7.12
CA LEU A 324 -4.47 -1.20 8.22
C LEU A 324 -4.87 -2.00 9.46
N PHE A 325 -3.98 -2.89 9.86
CA PHE A 325 -4.05 -3.60 11.13
C PHE A 325 -3.06 -2.98 12.12
N PHE A 326 -3.40 -2.90 13.39
CA PHE A 326 -2.44 -2.53 14.44
C PHE A 326 -2.83 -3.09 15.80
N GLU A 327 -1.82 -3.42 16.59
CA GLU A 327 -1.92 -3.84 17.98
C GLU A 327 -0.83 -3.18 18.82
N PRO A 328 -1.05 -2.91 20.12
CA PRO A 328 -0.02 -2.40 20.99
C PRO A 328 1.20 -3.30 21.03
N GLU A 329 2.38 -2.72 20.95
CA GLU A 329 3.67 -3.40 21.05
C GLU A 329 4.56 -2.68 22.05
N SER A 330 5.44 -3.43 22.73
CA SER A 330 6.50 -2.87 23.57
C SER A 330 7.84 -3.44 23.15
N SER A 331 8.83 -2.57 23.00
CA SER A 331 10.22 -2.91 22.74
C SER A 331 11.08 -2.48 23.91
N GLU A 332 12.05 -3.31 24.31
CA GLU A 332 13.02 -2.94 25.35
C GLU A 332 13.87 -1.74 24.94
N ALA A 333 14.13 -1.61 23.64
CA ALA A 333 14.94 -0.54 23.07
C ALA A 333 14.16 0.76 22.82
N MET A 334 12.86 0.68 22.41
CA MET A 334 12.08 1.81 21.91
C MET A 334 10.89 2.19 22.80
N GLY A 335 10.55 1.39 23.80
CA GLY A 335 9.40 1.63 24.66
C GLY A 335 8.08 1.17 24.06
N PHE A 336 7.02 1.94 24.27
CA PHE A 336 5.67 1.61 23.79
C PHE A 336 5.43 2.13 22.38
N GLY A 337 4.82 1.30 21.54
CA GLY A 337 4.45 1.58 20.16
C GLY A 337 3.34 0.67 19.68
N PHE A 338 3.25 0.49 18.38
CA PHE A 338 2.27 -0.39 17.76
C PHE A 338 2.92 -1.29 16.72
N ARG A 339 2.57 -2.57 16.74
CA ARG A 339 2.81 -3.49 15.64
C ARG A 339 1.74 -3.26 14.59
N CYS A 340 2.15 -2.79 13.42
CA CYS A 340 1.24 -2.47 12.33
C CYS A 340 1.40 -3.47 11.20
N GLY A 341 0.28 -3.88 10.61
CA GLY A 341 0.21 -4.77 9.46
C GLY A 341 -0.26 -4.02 8.23
N PHE A 342 0.39 -4.29 7.10
CA PHE A 342 0.22 -3.62 5.82
C PHE A 342 0.06 -4.63 4.69
N LEU A 343 -0.48 -4.21 3.56
CA LEU A 343 -0.59 -5.06 2.37
C LEU A 343 0.76 -5.19 1.64
N GLY A 344 1.57 -4.12 1.64
CA GLY A 344 2.89 -4.08 1.03
C GLY A 344 3.73 -2.91 1.54
N MET A 345 4.89 -2.70 0.91
CA MET A 345 5.83 -1.65 1.32
C MET A 345 5.33 -0.25 1.05
N LEU A 346 4.74 -0.01 -0.13
CA LEU A 346 4.19 1.30 -0.47
C LEU A 346 3.06 1.69 0.49
N HIS A 347 2.21 0.72 0.85
CA HIS A 347 1.16 0.93 1.84
C HIS A 347 1.76 1.35 3.20
N MET A 348 2.82 0.66 3.66
CA MET A 348 3.52 1.00 4.91
C MET A 348 4.09 2.42 4.88
N GLU A 349 4.80 2.78 3.82
CA GLU A 349 5.39 4.11 3.66
C GLU A 349 4.34 5.21 3.68
N ILE A 350 3.21 4.99 3.00
CA ILE A 350 2.12 5.96 2.95
C ILE A 350 1.46 6.12 4.31
N VAL A 351 1.19 5.04 5.03
CA VAL A 351 0.64 5.12 6.39
C VAL A 351 1.58 5.87 7.32
N GLN A 352 2.89 5.59 7.27
CA GLN A 352 3.89 6.31 8.04
C GLN A 352 3.88 7.80 7.69
N GLU A 353 3.95 8.14 6.41
CA GLU A 353 3.98 9.53 5.95
C GLU A 353 2.69 10.29 6.31
N ARG A 354 1.53 9.63 6.28
CA ARG A 354 0.27 10.19 6.74
C ARG A 354 0.27 10.47 8.25
N LEU A 355 0.77 9.53 9.06
CA LEU A 355 0.92 9.73 10.51
C LEU A 355 1.83 10.92 10.82
N GLU A 356 2.93 11.07 10.09
CA GLU A 356 3.88 12.17 10.27
C GLU A 356 3.29 13.52 9.82
N ARG A 357 2.63 13.59 8.66
CA ARG A 357 2.17 14.85 8.07
C ARG A 357 0.76 15.28 8.51
N GLU A 358 -0.18 14.33 8.63
CA GLU A 358 -1.57 14.64 8.96
C GLU A 358 -1.80 14.78 10.48
N TYR A 359 -0.97 14.07 11.29
CA TYR A 359 -1.10 14.00 12.75
C TYR A 359 0.10 14.55 13.51
N ASP A 360 1.11 15.10 12.81
CA ASP A 360 2.32 15.72 13.40
C ASP A 360 3.07 14.79 14.37
N LEU A 361 3.17 13.51 14.02
CA LEU A 361 3.84 12.49 14.81
C LEU A 361 5.27 12.26 14.29
N ASN A 362 6.24 12.21 15.20
CA ASN A 362 7.59 11.78 14.86
C ASN A 362 7.75 10.30 15.18
N LEU A 363 8.00 9.47 14.18
CA LEU A 363 7.97 8.03 14.29
C LEU A 363 9.31 7.37 14.01
N ILE A 364 9.58 6.27 14.73
CA ILE A 364 10.64 5.33 14.41
C ILE A 364 9.96 4.07 13.86
N THR A 365 10.37 3.64 12.67
CA THR A 365 9.84 2.44 12.03
C THR A 365 10.88 1.33 12.08
N THR A 366 10.48 0.14 12.53
CA THR A 366 11.34 -1.05 12.46
C THR A 366 11.37 -1.60 11.03
N ALA A 367 12.33 -2.47 10.76
CA ALA A 367 12.36 -3.18 9.49
C ALA A 367 11.05 -3.95 9.26
N PRO A 368 10.45 -3.87 8.06
CA PRO A 368 9.29 -4.66 7.72
C PRO A 368 9.66 -6.14 7.66
N THR A 369 8.73 -6.96 8.14
CA THR A 369 8.84 -8.42 8.14
C THR A 369 7.57 -9.02 7.53
N VAL A 370 7.72 -10.17 6.88
CA VAL A 370 6.56 -10.98 6.47
C VAL A 370 6.08 -11.83 7.64
N VAL A 371 4.87 -12.35 7.55
CA VAL A 371 4.36 -13.31 8.53
C VAL A 371 4.96 -14.69 8.23
N TYR A 372 5.57 -15.30 9.23
CA TYR A 372 6.01 -16.69 9.17
C TYR A 372 5.02 -17.59 9.93
N GLU A 373 4.85 -18.80 9.46
CA GLU A 373 4.12 -19.84 10.17
C GLU A 373 5.12 -20.74 10.91
N VAL A 374 5.02 -20.79 12.23
CA VAL A 374 5.89 -21.63 13.08
C VAL A 374 5.08 -22.81 13.58
N LEU A 375 5.39 -24.01 13.11
CA LEU A 375 4.87 -25.25 13.66
C LEU A 375 5.67 -25.61 14.91
N LYS A 376 4.99 -25.70 16.05
CA LYS A 376 5.59 -26.11 17.30
C LYS A 376 5.56 -27.63 17.47
N THR A 377 6.41 -28.14 18.38
CA THR A 377 6.49 -29.56 18.68
C THR A 377 5.24 -30.13 19.35
N ASP A 378 4.38 -29.26 19.91
CA ASP A 378 3.06 -29.65 20.45
C ASP A 378 1.97 -29.72 19.36
N GLY A 379 2.31 -29.48 18.10
CA GLY A 379 1.40 -29.45 16.95
C GLY A 379 0.64 -28.13 16.76
N SER A 380 0.83 -27.15 17.65
CA SER A 380 0.21 -25.83 17.50
C SER A 380 0.96 -24.98 16.44
N ILE A 381 0.20 -24.15 15.73
CA ILE A 381 0.73 -23.21 14.74
C ILE A 381 0.73 -21.81 15.34
N LEU A 382 1.90 -21.15 15.31
CA LEU A 382 2.07 -19.76 15.68
C LEU A 382 2.29 -18.92 14.41
N MET A 383 1.38 -17.98 14.14
CA MET A 383 1.62 -16.96 13.13
C MET A 383 2.56 -15.90 13.70
N LEU A 384 3.75 -15.81 13.14
CA LEU A 384 4.85 -15.00 13.65
C LEU A 384 5.02 -13.74 12.78
N ASP A 385 4.53 -12.65 13.27
CA ASP A 385 4.60 -11.32 12.67
C ASP A 385 5.81 -10.50 13.15
N ASN A 386 6.38 -10.87 14.31
CA ASN A 386 7.54 -10.22 14.92
C ASN A 386 8.64 -11.25 15.22
N PRO A 387 9.84 -11.12 14.60
CA PRO A 387 10.97 -12.00 14.84
C PRO A 387 11.37 -12.13 16.32
N ALA A 388 11.17 -11.09 17.13
CA ALA A 388 11.50 -11.10 18.55
C ALA A 388 10.64 -12.09 19.35
N LYS A 389 9.41 -12.39 18.88
CA LYS A 389 8.47 -13.35 19.49
C LYS A 389 8.81 -14.82 19.19
N LEU A 390 9.81 -15.10 18.32
CA LEU A 390 10.22 -16.49 18.05
C LEU A 390 10.74 -17.14 19.34
N PRO A 391 10.26 -18.35 19.72
CA PRO A 391 10.72 -19.05 20.89
C PRO A 391 12.25 -19.17 20.92
N THR A 392 12.87 -18.80 22.03
CA THR A 392 14.33 -18.89 22.23
C THR A 392 14.80 -20.33 22.36
N ASN A 393 13.93 -21.20 22.84
CA ASN A 393 14.21 -22.63 22.91
C ASN A 393 13.85 -23.32 21.59
N SER A 394 14.87 -23.65 20.80
CA SER A 394 14.72 -24.31 19.51
C SER A 394 14.01 -25.67 19.56
N SER A 395 14.01 -26.34 20.73
CA SER A 395 13.31 -27.63 20.88
C SER A 395 11.78 -27.50 20.87
N LEU A 396 11.24 -26.28 21.00
CA LEU A 396 9.81 -26.01 20.91
C LEU A 396 9.36 -25.76 19.46
N VAL A 397 10.29 -25.58 18.52
CA VAL A 397 10.00 -25.28 17.11
C VAL A 397 10.32 -26.52 16.28
N GLN A 398 9.31 -27.06 15.61
CA GLN A 398 9.47 -28.19 14.70
C GLN A 398 9.95 -27.69 13.32
N GLU A 399 9.27 -26.70 12.77
CA GLU A 399 9.63 -26.06 11.49
C GLU A 399 9.15 -24.60 11.43
N ILE A 400 9.80 -23.81 10.59
CA ILE A 400 9.40 -22.45 10.24
C ILE A 400 9.06 -22.45 8.75
N ARG A 401 7.91 -21.87 8.40
CA ARG A 401 7.42 -21.75 7.02
C ARG A 401 7.35 -20.30 6.62
N GLU A 402 7.85 -19.99 5.43
CA GLU A 402 7.74 -18.67 4.83
C GLU A 402 6.54 -18.58 3.85
N PRO A 403 5.97 -17.39 3.66
CA PRO A 403 4.93 -17.18 2.66
C PRO A 403 5.53 -17.19 1.25
N ILE A 404 4.95 -18.01 0.38
CA ILE A 404 5.28 -18.08 -1.05
C ILE A 404 4.17 -17.37 -1.84
N ILE A 405 4.57 -16.61 -2.83
CA ILE A 405 3.69 -15.94 -3.78
C ILE A 405 3.90 -16.48 -5.18
N ILE A 406 2.86 -16.36 -6.00
CA ILE A 406 2.99 -16.48 -7.45
C ILE A 406 3.12 -15.07 -8.00
N ALA A 407 4.29 -14.78 -8.56
CA ALA A 407 4.59 -13.52 -9.22
C ALA A 407 4.43 -13.68 -10.73
N ASN A 408 3.56 -12.89 -11.34
CA ASN A 408 3.37 -12.81 -12.79
C ASN A 408 4.05 -11.54 -13.30
N ILE A 409 5.13 -11.73 -14.05
CA ILE A 409 5.95 -10.63 -14.56
C ILE A 409 5.69 -10.51 -16.06
N LEU A 410 5.33 -9.32 -16.51
CA LEU A 410 5.15 -8.99 -17.90
C LEU A 410 6.34 -8.13 -18.36
N THR A 411 7.02 -8.53 -19.43
CA THR A 411 8.24 -7.87 -19.90
C THR A 411 8.43 -8.03 -21.41
N PRO A 412 9.05 -7.05 -22.12
CA PRO A 412 9.49 -7.27 -23.50
C PRO A 412 10.53 -8.39 -23.59
N PRO A 413 10.63 -9.09 -24.76
CA PRO A 413 11.55 -10.20 -24.95
C PRO A 413 13.02 -9.86 -24.66
N ASP A 414 13.44 -8.63 -24.90
CA ASP A 414 14.84 -8.18 -24.74
C ASP A 414 15.32 -8.23 -23.29
N TYR A 415 14.42 -8.22 -22.31
CA TYR A 415 14.77 -8.17 -20.88
C TYR A 415 14.56 -9.50 -20.14
N ILE A 416 14.10 -10.55 -20.83
CA ILE A 416 13.81 -11.87 -20.22
C ILE A 416 15.00 -12.37 -19.41
N GLY A 417 16.21 -12.36 -19.98
CA GLY A 417 17.41 -12.88 -19.31
C GLY A 417 17.74 -12.15 -18.00
N ASN A 418 17.61 -10.83 -18.00
CA ASN A 418 17.84 -10.02 -16.81
C ASN A 418 16.79 -10.28 -15.72
N VAL A 419 15.53 -10.42 -16.11
CA VAL A 419 14.42 -10.71 -15.20
C VAL A 419 14.56 -12.10 -14.59
N ILE A 420 14.90 -13.12 -15.39
CA ILE A 420 15.18 -14.49 -14.92
C ILE A 420 16.30 -14.47 -13.88
N THR A 421 17.44 -13.84 -14.20
CA THR A 421 18.58 -13.73 -13.27
C THR A 421 18.17 -13.10 -11.95
N LEU A 422 17.38 -12.00 -11.99
CA LEU A 422 16.88 -11.34 -10.78
C LEU A 422 15.98 -12.26 -9.94
N CYS A 423 15.07 -13.00 -10.59
CA CYS A 423 14.18 -13.93 -9.89
C CYS A 423 14.97 -15.08 -9.23
N GLU A 424 15.96 -15.64 -9.91
CA GLU A 424 16.83 -16.70 -9.37
C GLU A 424 17.67 -16.20 -8.18
N GLU A 425 18.23 -14.99 -8.25
CA GLU A 425 18.94 -14.37 -7.12
C GLU A 425 18.05 -14.24 -5.87
N LYS A 426 16.74 -14.06 -6.07
CA LYS A 426 15.71 -13.93 -5.02
C LYS A 426 15.02 -15.27 -4.70
N ARG A 427 15.69 -16.39 -4.94
CA ARG A 427 15.21 -17.75 -4.68
C ARG A 427 13.92 -18.13 -5.41
N GLY A 428 13.62 -17.44 -6.52
CA GLY A 428 12.47 -17.72 -7.35
C GLY A 428 12.59 -19.05 -8.09
N VAL A 429 11.45 -19.77 -8.20
CA VAL A 429 11.32 -20.99 -8.99
C VAL A 429 10.38 -20.71 -10.16
N GLN A 430 10.90 -20.84 -11.39
CA GLN A 430 10.13 -20.58 -12.59
C GLN A 430 9.03 -21.62 -12.77
N ARG A 431 7.80 -21.15 -12.98
CA ARG A 431 6.63 -21.98 -13.30
C ARG A 431 6.36 -22.08 -14.79
N SER A 432 6.27 -20.94 -15.45
CA SER A 432 5.96 -20.90 -16.88
C SER A 432 6.54 -19.65 -17.54
N ILE A 433 6.74 -19.76 -18.86
CA ILE A 433 6.99 -18.63 -19.75
C ILE A 433 5.99 -18.71 -20.88
N GLN A 434 5.29 -17.63 -21.16
CA GLN A 434 4.34 -17.51 -22.26
C GLN A 434 4.68 -16.30 -23.12
N TYR A 435 4.82 -16.51 -24.42
CA TYR A 435 5.04 -15.44 -25.38
C TYR A 435 3.68 -14.93 -25.87
N LEU A 436 3.40 -13.67 -25.60
CA LEU A 436 2.15 -12.99 -25.90
C LEU A 436 2.43 -11.86 -26.89
N ALA A 437 2.30 -12.15 -28.17
CA ALA A 437 2.56 -11.21 -29.26
C ALA A 437 3.88 -10.42 -29.08
N THR A 438 3.84 -9.25 -28.48
CA THR A 438 5.00 -8.35 -28.29
C THR A 438 5.61 -8.42 -26.88
N GLN A 439 4.97 -9.13 -25.95
CA GLN A 439 5.40 -9.25 -24.56
C GLN A 439 5.58 -10.71 -24.16
N VAL A 440 6.26 -10.92 -23.05
CA VAL A 440 6.45 -12.24 -22.44
C VAL A 440 5.96 -12.19 -21.02
N GLN A 441 5.06 -13.09 -20.68
CA GLN A 441 4.62 -13.32 -19.33
C GLN A 441 5.44 -14.43 -18.71
N ILE A 442 6.08 -14.13 -17.58
CA ILE A 442 6.90 -15.08 -16.82
C ILE A 442 6.24 -15.26 -15.46
N SER A 443 5.91 -16.49 -15.09
CA SER A 443 5.35 -16.81 -13.78
C SER A 443 6.40 -17.49 -12.90
N TYR A 444 6.59 -16.97 -11.69
CA TYR A 444 7.53 -17.46 -10.70
C TYR A 444 6.85 -17.73 -9.36
N GLU A 445 7.23 -18.81 -8.68
CA GLU A 445 7.06 -18.94 -7.25
C GLU A 445 8.20 -18.20 -6.56
N MET A 446 7.87 -17.28 -5.67
CA MET A 446 8.87 -16.47 -4.96
C MET A 446 8.55 -16.35 -3.49
N PRO A 447 9.57 -16.40 -2.61
CA PRO A 447 9.37 -16.04 -1.21
C PRO A 447 9.00 -14.57 -1.08
N LEU A 448 7.89 -14.28 -0.41
CA LEU A 448 7.43 -12.90 -0.22
C LEU A 448 8.49 -12.03 0.49
N ALA A 449 9.25 -12.63 1.41
CA ALA A 449 10.34 -11.94 2.13
C ALA A 449 11.45 -11.40 1.21
N GLU A 450 11.67 -12.02 0.05
CA GLU A 450 12.67 -11.57 -0.92
C GLU A 450 12.10 -10.52 -1.89
N VAL A 451 10.78 -10.41 -1.98
CA VAL A 451 10.09 -9.49 -2.89
C VAL A 451 9.80 -8.14 -2.21
N VAL A 452 9.38 -8.18 -0.94
CA VAL A 452 8.92 -7.01 -0.19
C VAL A 452 9.97 -5.90 -0.11
N MET A 453 11.27 -6.23 -0.06
CA MET A 453 12.31 -5.24 0.27
C MET A 453 12.70 -4.34 -0.92
N ASP A 454 13.16 -4.92 -2.02
CA ASP A 454 13.82 -4.19 -3.10
C ASP A 454 13.51 -4.73 -4.50
N PHE A 455 12.71 -5.80 -4.59
CA PHE A 455 12.50 -6.51 -5.85
C PHE A 455 11.86 -5.62 -6.93
N PHE A 456 10.87 -4.82 -6.58
CA PHE A 456 10.19 -3.93 -7.54
C PHE A 456 11.14 -2.88 -8.14
N ASP A 457 11.98 -2.27 -7.32
CA ASP A 457 12.95 -1.28 -7.78
C ASP A 457 14.02 -1.92 -8.66
N ARG A 458 14.48 -3.11 -8.28
CA ARG A 458 15.43 -3.89 -9.09
C ARG A 458 14.80 -4.36 -10.41
N LEU A 459 13.55 -4.81 -10.39
CA LEU A 459 12.82 -5.22 -11.58
C LEU A 459 12.72 -4.06 -12.59
N LYS A 460 12.32 -2.89 -12.14
CA LYS A 460 12.32 -1.67 -12.97
C LYS A 460 13.71 -1.33 -13.48
N SER A 461 14.74 -1.43 -12.64
CA SER A 461 16.11 -1.11 -13.02
C SER A 461 16.65 -2.06 -14.10
N VAL A 462 16.50 -3.38 -13.93
CA VAL A 462 17.04 -4.38 -14.88
C VAL A 462 16.28 -4.41 -16.21
N SER A 463 15.04 -3.95 -16.21
CA SER A 463 14.18 -3.86 -17.40
C SER A 463 14.07 -2.44 -17.98
N ARG A 464 14.82 -1.47 -17.46
CA ARG A 464 14.73 -0.04 -17.83
C ARG A 464 13.30 0.53 -17.72
N GLY A 465 12.53 0.04 -16.76
CA GLY A 465 11.15 0.45 -16.51
C GLY A 465 10.10 -0.30 -17.32
N TYR A 466 10.47 -1.23 -18.19
CA TYR A 466 9.53 -1.94 -19.07
C TYR A 466 8.89 -3.19 -18.45
N ALA A 467 9.43 -3.73 -17.36
CA ALA A 467 8.81 -4.87 -16.70
C ALA A 467 7.85 -4.42 -15.62
N SER A 468 6.68 -5.04 -15.59
CA SER A 468 5.68 -4.91 -14.54
C SER A 468 5.42 -6.25 -13.87
N MET A 469 4.98 -6.22 -12.62
CA MET A 469 4.67 -7.42 -11.85
C MET A 469 3.38 -7.24 -11.07
N ASP A 470 2.59 -8.30 -11.07
CA ASP A 470 1.51 -8.54 -10.13
C ASP A 470 1.76 -9.86 -9.40
N TYR A 471 1.23 -9.98 -8.17
CA TYR A 471 1.41 -11.21 -7.40
C TYR A 471 0.23 -11.51 -6.49
N HIS A 472 0.08 -12.79 -6.17
CA HIS A 472 -0.88 -13.25 -5.16
C HIS A 472 -0.22 -14.29 -4.24
N PHE A 473 -0.74 -14.37 -3.01
CA PHE A 473 -0.30 -15.37 -2.06
C PHE A 473 -0.73 -16.77 -2.50
N ASP A 474 0.17 -17.74 -2.39
CA ASP A 474 -0.09 -19.14 -2.72
C ASP A 474 -0.17 -20.00 -1.45
N ARG A 475 0.95 -20.17 -0.75
CA ARG A 475 1.08 -21.07 0.40
C ARG A 475 2.17 -20.66 1.37
N PHE A 476 2.22 -21.35 2.50
CA PHE A 476 3.40 -21.36 3.36
C PHE A 476 4.26 -22.57 3.05
N GLU A 477 5.60 -22.38 2.98
CA GLU A 477 6.57 -23.43 2.67
C GLU A 477 7.67 -23.49 3.72
N ALA A 478 7.96 -24.71 4.21
CA ALA A 478 8.97 -24.94 5.23
C ALA A 478 10.39 -24.77 4.67
N GLY A 479 11.26 -24.15 5.47
CA GLY A 479 12.65 -23.96 5.09
C GLY A 479 13.59 -23.84 6.29
N PRO A 480 14.91 -23.83 6.05
CA PRO A 480 15.92 -23.70 7.11
C PRO A 480 16.08 -22.23 7.52
N PHE A 481 15.12 -21.70 8.26
CA PHE A 481 15.13 -20.32 8.75
C PHE A 481 15.80 -20.21 10.10
N VAL A 482 16.48 -19.09 10.31
CA VAL A 482 17.12 -18.75 11.58
C VAL A 482 16.82 -17.30 11.96
N ARG A 483 16.69 -17.06 13.27
CA ARG A 483 16.64 -15.69 13.77
C ARG A 483 18.05 -15.15 13.89
N THR A 484 18.29 -14.02 13.27
CA THR A 484 19.52 -13.23 13.40
C THR A 484 19.25 -12.05 14.30
N ASP A 485 19.95 -11.97 15.41
CA ASP A 485 19.88 -10.89 16.39
C ASP A 485 21.02 -9.91 16.19
N VAL A 486 20.75 -8.62 16.38
CA VAL A 486 21.79 -7.57 16.41
C VAL A 486 22.09 -7.21 17.87
N LEU A 487 23.38 -7.25 18.21
CA LEU A 487 23.87 -6.85 19.53
C LEU A 487 24.72 -5.59 19.40
N ILE A 488 24.44 -4.60 20.24
CA ILE A 488 25.23 -3.37 20.36
C ILE A 488 25.87 -3.36 21.76
N ASN A 489 27.18 -3.37 21.80
CA ASN A 489 27.98 -3.55 23.03
C ASN A 489 27.63 -4.79 23.85
N GLY A 490 27.08 -5.82 23.21
CA GLY A 490 26.67 -7.08 23.84
C GLY A 490 25.20 -7.10 24.29
N GLU A 491 24.49 -5.99 24.22
CA GLU A 491 23.05 -5.92 24.47
C GLU A 491 22.28 -6.16 23.18
N ARG A 492 21.27 -6.99 23.22
CA ARG A 492 20.42 -7.32 22.07
C ARG A 492 19.45 -6.15 21.83
N VAL A 493 19.33 -5.75 20.57
CA VAL A 493 18.32 -4.80 20.11
C VAL A 493 17.21 -5.59 19.41
N ASP A 494 16.12 -5.80 20.13
CA ASP A 494 14.97 -6.62 19.69
C ASP A 494 14.35 -6.12 18.38
N ALA A 495 14.26 -4.81 18.21
CA ALA A 495 13.74 -4.15 17.03
C ALA A 495 14.56 -4.37 15.73
N LEU A 496 15.79 -4.89 15.85
CA LEU A 496 16.68 -5.22 14.74
C LEU A 496 16.79 -6.74 14.49
N SER A 497 16.01 -7.55 15.18
CA SER A 497 15.98 -9.00 14.96
C SER A 497 15.29 -9.33 13.64
N LEU A 498 15.84 -10.28 12.87
CA LEU A 498 15.32 -10.72 11.58
C LEU A 498 15.20 -12.24 11.52
N ILE A 499 14.24 -12.73 10.75
CA ILE A 499 14.20 -14.13 10.30
C ILE A 499 14.75 -14.16 8.88
N VAL A 500 15.77 -14.96 8.66
CA VAL A 500 16.44 -15.09 7.36
C VAL A 500 16.65 -16.57 7.03
N HIS A 501 16.67 -16.88 5.74
CA HIS A 501 17.08 -18.19 5.29
C HIS A 501 18.55 -18.43 5.63
N ARG A 502 18.87 -19.61 6.15
CA ARG A 502 20.21 -19.93 6.70
C ARG A 502 21.36 -19.71 5.73
N SER A 503 21.14 -19.96 4.43
CA SER A 503 22.16 -19.72 3.40
C SER A 503 22.54 -18.25 3.23
N HIS A 504 21.64 -17.31 3.57
CA HIS A 504 21.85 -15.88 3.40
C HIS A 504 22.23 -15.18 4.73
N ALA A 505 22.14 -15.89 5.87
CA ALA A 505 22.32 -15.30 7.18
C ALA A 505 23.69 -14.64 7.39
N ASP A 506 24.78 -15.30 6.95
CA ASP A 506 26.14 -14.78 7.10
C ASP A 506 26.39 -13.53 6.24
N ARG A 507 25.86 -13.51 5.02
CA ARG A 507 25.98 -12.35 4.10
C ARG A 507 25.18 -11.18 4.64
N ARG A 508 23.88 -11.38 4.90
CA ARG A 508 22.99 -10.33 5.45
C ARG A 508 23.47 -9.80 6.78
N GLY A 509 23.98 -10.68 7.66
CA GLY A 509 24.55 -10.27 8.94
C GLY A 509 25.77 -9.36 8.80
N ARG A 510 26.68 -9.65 7.86
CA ARG A 510 27.85 -8.80 7.56
C ARG A 510 27.44 -7.44 6.99
N ASP A 511 26.60 -7.46 5.98
CA ASP A 511 26.15 -6.25 5.29
C ASP A 511 25.42 -5.31 6.28
N LEU A 512 24.57 -5.86 7.14
CA LEU A 512 23.87 -5.09 8.16
C LEU A 512 24.82 -4.44 9.17
N VAL A 513 25.78 -5.22 9.70
CA VAL A 513 26.75 -4.73 10.69
C VAL A 513 27.67 -3.67 10.10
N GLU A 514 28.05 -3.77 8.82
CA GLU A 514 28.88 -2.75 8.16
C GLU A 514 28.11 -1.46 7.95
N ARG A 515 26.86 -1.52 7.49
CA ARG A 515 26.01 -0.33 7.32
C ARG A 515 25.71 0.36 8.65
N MET A 516 25.37 -0.41 9.67
CA MET A 516 25.14 0.16 11.01
C MET A 516 26.38 0.88 11.55
N LYS A 517 27.59 0.38 11.25
CA LYS A 517 28.84 1.05 11.62
C LYS A 517 28.97 2.43 10.99
N ASP A 518 28.50 2.61 9.75
CA ASP A 518 28.56 3.88 9.05
C ASP A 518 27.50 4.88 9.53
N LEU A 519 26.36 4.38 10.00
CA LEU A 519 25.23 5.18 10.48
C LEU A 519 25.33 5.56 11.95
N ILE A 520 25.88 4.67 12.80
CA ILE A 520 26.03 4.97 14.23
C ILE A 520 27.16 6.00 14.44
N PRO A 521 26.87 7.15 15.05
CA PRO A 521 27.85 8.20 15.25
C PRO A 521 28.94 7.76 16.24
N ARG A 522 30.18 8.24 16.02
CA ARG A 522 31.30 8.00 16.95
C ARG A 522 31.00 8.60 18.30
N GLN A 523 31.10 7.77 19.34
CA GLN A 523 30.89 8.18 20.73
C GLN A 523 32.21 8.26 21.51
N GLN A 524 32.13 8.54 22.80
CA GLN A 524 33.31 8.67 23.68
C GLN A 524 34.00 7.30 23.93
N PHE A 525 33.34 6.18 23.57
CA PHE A 525 33.83 4.80 23.72
C PHE A 525 33.61 4.02 22.41
N ASP A 526 34.31 2.91 22.28
CA ASP A 526 34.16 2.04 21.13
C ASP A 526 32.82 1.28 21.21
N VAL A 527 32.01 1.37 20.16
CA VAL A 527 30.73 0.67 20.02
C VAL A 527 30.93 -0.59 19.19
N ALA A 528 30.75 -1.74 19.82
CA ALA A 528 30.78 -3.04 19.12
C ALA A 528 29.40 -3.37 18.59
N ILE A 529 29.30 -3.63 17.28
CA ILE A 529 28.09 -4.06 16.59
C ILE A 529 28.31 -5.50 16.16
N GLN A 530 27.39 -6.41 16.49
CA GLN A 530 27.50 -7.83 16.19
C GLN A 530 26.18 -8.34 15.63
N ALA A 531 26.24 -9.21 14.64
CA ALA A 531 25.12 -10.05 14.25
C ALA A 531 25.35 -11.48 14.77
N ALA A 532 24.32 -12.09 15.34
CA ALA A 532 24.43 -13.40 15.96
C ALA A 532 23.21 -14.28 15.64
N ILE A 533 23.43 -15.58 15.56
CA ILE A 533 22.40 -16.62 15.50
C ILE A 533 22.47 -17.40 16.82
N GLY A 534 21.47 -17.19 17.69
CA GLY A 534 21.53 -17.69 19.06
C GLY A 534 22.76 -17.17 19.81
N ALA A 535 23.65 -18.06 20.25
CA ALA A 535 24.90 -17.70 20.93
C ALA A 535 26.09 -17.46 19.98
N GLN A 536 25.96 -17.80 18.70
CA GLN A 536 27.06 -17.71 17.72
C GLN A 536 27.06 -16.35 17.03
N VAL A 537 28.15 -15.59 17.23
CA VAL A 537 28.39 -14.35 16.48
C VAL A 537 28.87 -14.69 15.06
N ILE A 538 28.10 -14.25 14.04
CA ILE A 538 28.37 -14.48 12.61
C ILE A 538 29.08 -13.29 11.95
N ALA A 539 28.88 -12.08 12.47
CA ALA A 539 29.53 -10.88 11.96
C ALA A 539 29.80 -9.88 13.10
N ARG A 540 30.86 -9.08 12.97
CA ARG A 540 31.21 -8.06 13.94
C ARG A 540 31.90 -6.88 13.26
N SER A 541 31.49 -5.68 13.67
CA SER A 541 32.18 -4.44 13.36
C SER A 541 32.30 -3.54 14.59
N THR A 542 33.12 -2.49 14.52
CA THR A 542 33.31 -1.61 15.66
C THR A 542 33.39 -0.16 15.18
N VAL A 543 32.51 0.69 15.73
CA VAL A 543 32.60 2.15 15.61
C VAL A 543 33.65 2.64 16.61
N LYS A 544 34.76 3.15 16.10
CA LYS A 544 35.86 3.61 16.98
C LYS A 544 35.46 4.89 17.71
N ALA A 545 35.82 4.99 18.98
CA ALA A 545 35.58 6.16 19.81
C ALA A 545 36.21 7.44 19.25
N LEU A 546 35.61 8.55 19.56
CA LEU A 546 36.24 9.86 19.37
C LEU A 546 37.59 9.89 20.08
N ARG A 547 38.65 10.22 19.36
CA ARG A 547 40.00 10.33 19.93
C ARG A 547 40.38 11.78 20.11
N LYS A 548 40.53 12.23 21.36
CA LYS A 548 41.26 13.46 21.66
C LYS A 548 42.75 13.16 21.51
N ASN A 549 43.47 13.98 20.75
CA ASN A 549 44.91 13.82 20.61
C ASN A 549 45.59 14.23 21.93
N VAL A 550 45.67 13.30 22.88
CA VAL A 550 46.28 13.54 24.20
C VAL A 550 47.82 13.73 24.13
N LEU A 551 48.41 13.39 22.96
CA LEU A 551 49.83 13.50 22.70
C LEU A 551 50.22 14.81 22.04
N ALA A 552 49.27 15.64 21.58
CA ALA A 552 49.54 16.91 20.88
C ALA A 552 50.37 17.92 21.69
N LYS A 553 50.32 17.83 23.03
CA LYS A 553 51.10 18.68 23.94
C LYS A 553 52.37 18.02 24.48
N CYS A 554 52.72 16.81 24.01
CA CYS A 554 53.93 16.11 24.44
C CYS A 554 55.08 16.43 23.47
N TYR A 555 55.78 17.50 23.76
CA TYR A 555 57.04 17.83 23.11
C TYR A 555 58.18 16.98 23.70
N GLY A 556 58.95 16.28 22.83
CA GLY A 556 60.12 15.50 23.22
C GLY A 556 59.90 13.99 23.33
N GLY A 557 61.01 13.23 23.43
CA GLY A 557 61.05 11.77 23.31
C GLY A 557 60.63 10.97 24.54
N ASP A 558 59.85 11.51 25.48
CA ASP A 558 59.39 10.77 26.67
C ASP A 558 58.33 9.71 26.32
N VAL A 559 58.83 8.52 25.97
CA VAL A 559 58.02 7.36 25.61
C VAL A 559 57.16 6.88 26.79
N SER A 560 57.68 6.99 28.02
CA SER A 560 56.98 6.52 29.22
C SER A 560 55.74 7.38 29.52
N ARG A 561 55.85 8.70 29.39
CA ARG A 561 54.73 9.63 29.56
C ARG A 561 53.66 9.47 28.48
N LYS A 562 54.07 9.27 27.22
CA LYS A 562 53.16 8.97 26.11
C LYS A 562 52.38 7.69 26.37
N LYS A 563 53.02 6.60 26.80
CA LYS A 563 52.41 5.31 27.12
C LYS A 563 51.40 5.45 28.28
N LYS A 564 51.75 6.17 29.35
CA LYS A 564 50.91 6.42 30.52
C LYS A 564 49.64 7.22 30.18
N LEU A 565 49.75 8.22 29.30
CA LEU A 565 48.62 9.01 28.83
C LEU A 565 47.67 8.20 27.95
N LEU A 566 48.17 7.33 27.10
CA LEU A 566 47.38 6.42 26.29
C LEU A 566 46.67 5.36 27.15
N GLU A 567 47.32 4.84 28.18
CA GLU A 567 46.72 3.89 29.13
C GLU A 567 45.57 4.54 29.93
N LYS A 568 45.79 5.77 30.48
CA LYS A 568 44.71 6.52 31.13
C LYS A 568 43.53 6.81 30.20
N GLN A 569 43.79 7.11 28.94
CA GLN A 569 42.74 7.31 27.95
C GLN A 569 41.96 6.01 27.70
N LYS A 570 42.65 4.87 27.61
CA LYS A 570 42.05 3.54 27.45
C LYS A 570 41.19 3.13 28.65
N GLU A 571 41.67 3.39 29.87
CA GLU A 571 40.88 3.13 31.08
C GLU A 571 39.68 4.06 31.21
N GLY A 572 39.81 5.34 30.90
CA GLY A 572 38.70 6.28 30.87
C GLY A 572 37.60 5.85 29.92
N LYS A 573 37.96 5.39 28.71
CA LYS A 573 37.01 4.84 27.71
C LYS A 573 36.33 3.56 28.21
N LYS A 574 37.06 2.69 28.90
CA LYS A 574 36.50 1.45 29.45
C LYS A 574 35.46 1.74 30.55
N ARG A 575 35.70 2.77 31.41
CA ARG A 575 34.72 3.24 32.42
C ARG A 575 33.50 3.88 31.77
N MET A 576 33.67 4.71 30.75
CA MET A 576 32.56 5.34 30.00
C MET A 576 31.69 4.32 29.29
N LYS A 577 32.28 3.24 28.78
CA LYS A 577 31.50 2.13 28.15
C LYS A 577 30.58 1.42 29.17
N GLN A 578 30.93 1.38 30.44
CA GLN A 578 30.12 0.74 31.49
C GLN A 578 28.91 1.59 31.93
N VAL A 579 28.91 2.89 31.66
CA VAL A 579 27.90 3.85 32.13
C VAL A 579 27.15 4.50 30.98
N GLY A 580 27.76 4.57 29.78
CA GLY A 580 27.17 5.25 28.62
C GLY A 580 26.20 4.36 27.86
N ARG A 581 24.99 4.86 27.58
CA ARG A 581 24.07 4.27 26.60
C ARG A 581 24.50 4.66 25.20
N VAL A 582 24.30 3.75 24.25
CA VAL A 582 24.57 4.02 22.82
C VAL A 582 23.32 4.66 22.21
N GLU A 583 23.47 5.86 21.67
CA GLU A 583 22.44 6.47 20.85
C GLU A 583 22.43 5.80 19.47
N ILE A 584 21.30 5.21 19.10
CA ILE A 584 21.08 4.57 17.80
C ILE A 584 20.18 5.51 17.00
N PRO A 585 20.67 6.12 15.90
CA PRO A 585 19.85 6.99 15.08
C PRO A 585 18.77 6.20 14.33
N GLN A 586 17.69 6.86 13.94
CA GLN A 586 16.56 6.27 13.23
C GLN A 586 17.00 5.56 11.93
N GLU A 587 17.94 6.15 11.22
CA GLU A 587 18.48 5.60 9.98
C GLU A 587 19.13 4.22 10.17
N ALA A 588 19.63 3.91 11.37
CA ALA A 588 20.20 2.61 11.67
C ALA A 588 19.14 1.50 11.73
N PHE A 589 17.90 1.81 12.13
CA PHE A 589 16.79 0.87 12.08
C PHE A 589 16.33 0.61 10.65
N LEU A 590 16.39 1.63 9.80
CA LEU A 590 16.09 1.53 8.38
C LEU A 590 17.24 0.91 7.55
N ALA A 591 18.45 0.81 8.12
CA ALA A 591 19.60 0.19 7.44
C ALA A 591 19.34 -1.26 7.03
N VAL A 592 18.48 -1.95 7.77
CA VAL A 592 18.03 -3.32 7.48
C VAL A 592 17.32 -3.42 6.13
N LEU A 593 16.63 -2.36 5.70
CA LEU A 593 15.90 -2.27 4.44
C LEU A 593 16.81 -2.19 3.21
N LYS A 594 18.04 -1.73 3.38
CA LYS A 594 18.96 -1.42 2.27
C LYS A 594 20.08 -2.44 2.11
N VAL A 595 19.93 -3.65 2.61
CA VAL A 595 21.01 -4.66 2.70
C VAL A 595 21.44 -5.23 1.34
N ASP A 596 20.67 -5.01 0.27
CA ASP A 596 20.96 -5.57 -1.07
C ASP A 596 21.31 -4.48 -2.11
N LYS A 597 22.42 -3.76 -1.89
CA LYS A 597 23.03 -2.94 -2.96
C LYS A 597 24.26 -3.60 -3.48
#